data_5755558ac5916a48bcc4afd20410c395
#
_entry.id   5755558ac5916a48bcc4afd20410c395
#
_cell.length_a   1.000
_cell.length_b   1.000
_cell.length_c   1.000
_cell.angle_alpha   90.00
_cell.angle_beta   90.00
_cell.angle_gamma   90.00
#
_symmetry.space_group_name_H-M   'P 1'
#
loop_
_entity.id
_entity.type
_entity.pdbx_description
1 polymer ?
#
loop_
_entity_poly.entity_id
_entity_poly.type
_entity_poly.pdbx_seq_one_letter_code
_entity_poly.pdbx_strand_id
1 'polypeptide(L)'
;WAAAAEHGIAREDVVIDTLTLTVSSEPEAARVTLDALRRIHEAGGRTTLGVSNVSFGLPAREKINSAFLTLALEAGLDCAIMNPLSPAMMSAWRAWAVLSARDARCEDYIAHESNTEPAKPVAAAGLPLGACIEKGLAQAAAAEAKRLIEGGAEPLEVINRELIPALDSVGKGFEAGTLYLPQLLMSAEAAKAAFAV
;
A
#
# COMPACT_ATOMS: atom_id res chain seq x y z
N TRP A 1 -11.69 -10.57 28.58
CA TRP A 1 -10.28 -10.37 28.99
C TRP A 1 -10.05 -10.75 30.46
N ALA A 2 -11.00 -10.48 31.37
CA ALA A 2 -10.83 -10.86 32.80
C ALA A 2 -10.53 -12.36 32.94
N ALA A 3 -11.34 -13.24 32.35
CA ALA A 3 -11.12 -14.67 32.36
C ALA A 3 -9.78 -15.10 31.75
N ALA A 4 -9.32 -14.45 30.69
CA ALA A 4 -8.02 -14.73 30.09
C ALA A 4 -6.87 -14.38 31.05
N ALA A 5 -6.97 -13.24 31.72
CA ALA A 5 -5.99 -12.80 32.70
C ALA A 5 -5.92 -13.75 33.93
N GLU A 6 -7.03 -14.30 34.38
CA GLU A 6 -7.07 -15.30 35.45
C GLU A 6 -6.29 -16.58 35.09
N HIS A 7 -6.15 -16.87 33.79
CA HIS A 7 -5.38 -17.99 33.27
C HIS A 7 -3.98 -17.61 32.74
N GLY A 8 -3.52 -16.40 33.02
CA GLY A 8 -2.19 -15.92 32.61
C GLY A 8 -2.05 -15.65 31.12
N ILE A 9 -3.17 -15.52 30.39
CA ILE A 9 -3.17 -15.17 28.94
C ILE A 9 -3.14 -13.66 28.83
N ALA A 10 -2.14 -13.12 28.12
CA ALA A 10 -2.02 -11.69 27.87
C ALA A 10 -3.15 -11.21 26.94
N ARG A 11 -3.54 -9.94 27.11
CA ARG A 11 -4.65 -9.36 26.33
C ARG A 11 -4.38 -9.37 24.83
N GLU A 12 -3.15 -9.13 24.44
CA GLU A 12 -2.68 -9.15 23.05
C GLU A 12 -2.71 -10.52 22.39
N ASP A 13 -2.79 -11.59 23.19
CA ASP A 13 -2.90 -12.97 22.70
C ASP A 13 -4.35 -13.43 22.52
N VAL A 14 -5.31 -12.56 22.89
CA VAL A 14 -6.73 -12.84 22.72
C VAL A 14 -7.22 -12.20 21.41
N VAL A 15 -7.61 -13.05 20.47
CA VAL A 15 -8.21 -12.65 19.20
C VAL A 15 -9.67 -13.08 19.19
N ILE A 16 -10.59 -12.17 18.91
CA ILE A 16 -12.04 -12.39 18.98
C ILE A 16 -12.60 -12.52 17.56
N ASP A 17 -13.23 -13.66 17.27
CA ASP A 17 -14.03 -13.85 16.06
C ASP A 17 -15.44 -13.30 16.28
N THR A 18 -15.82 -12.26 15.50
CA THR A 18 -17.13 -11.62 15.60
C THR A 18 -18.22 -12.38 14.88
N LEU A 19 -17.88 -13.48 14.24
CA LEU A 19 -18.74 -14.30 13.39
C LEU A 19 -19.30 -13.54 12.19
N THR A 20 -19.29 -14.19 11.03
CA THR A 20 -19.96 -13.67 9.82
C THR A 20 -21.09 -14.62 9.46
N LEU A 21 -22.32 -14.18 9.66
CA LEU A 21 -23.50 -14.84 9.12
C LEU A 21 -23.76 -14.38 7.70
N THR A 22 -24.51 -15.17 6.93
CA THR A 22 -24.77 -14.87 5.53
C THR A 22 -25.96 -13.92 5.36
N VAL A 23 -25.77 -12.88 4.52
CA VAL A 23 -26.82 -11.91 4.22
C VAL A 23 -27.99 -12.51 3.41
N SER A 24 -27.82 -13.69 2.82
CA SER A 24 -28.88 -14.38 2.09
C SER A 24 -30.01 -14.91 3.00
N SER A 25 -29.69 -15.22 4.26
CA SER A 25 -30.67 -15.64 5.27
C SER A 25 -30.96 -14.56 6.31
N GLU A 26 -29.99 -13.71 6.59
CA GLU A 26 -30.00 -12.68 7.62
C GLU A 26 -29.61 -11.33 7.03
N PRO A 27 -30.54 -10.52 6.51
CA PRO A 27 -30.21 -9.26 5.80
C PRO A 27 -29.36 -8.27 6.61
N GLU A 28 -29.49 -8.25 7.94
CA GLU A 28 -28.74 -7.37 8.83
C GLU A 28 -27.37 -7.96 9.28
N ALA A 29 -27.05 -9.19 8.89
CA ALA A 29 -25.87 -9.92 9.40
C ALA A 29 -24.56 -9.13 9.20
N ALA A 30 -24.36 -8.56 8.01
CA ALA A 30 -23.15 -7.78 7.73
C ALA A 30 -23.03 -6.56 8.65
N ARG A 31 -24.13 -5.84 8.90
CA ARG A 31 -24.14 -4.66 9.79
C ARG A 31 -23.85 -5.05 11.25
N VAL A 32 -24.48 -6.13 11.72
CA VAL A 32 -24.23 -6.64 13.07
C VAL A 32 -22.76 -7.02 13.27
N THR A 33 -22.16 -7.71 12.29
CA THR A 33 -20.75 -8.08 12.31
C THR A 33 -19.84 -6.84 12.33
N LEU A 34 -20.11 -5.84 11.48
CA LEU A 34 -19.32 -4.61 11.41
C LEU A 34 -19.43 -3.80 12.72
N ASP A 35 -20.58 -3.75 13.34
CA ASP A 35 -20.78 -3.07 14.63
C ASP A 35 -20.05 -3.80 15.76
N ALA A 36 -20.01 -5.13 15.74
CA ALA A 36 -19.24 -5.92 16.69
C ALA A 36 -17.73 -5.68 16.54
N LEU A 37 -17.22 -5.64 15.30
CA LEU A 37 -15.81 -5.28 15.02
C LEU A 37 -15.44 -3.93 15.61
N ARG A 38 -16.23 -2.87 15.33
CA ARG A 38 -15.98 -1.51 15.87
C ARG A 38 -15.91 -1.50 17.38
N ARG A 39 -16.87 -2.14 18.06
CA ARG A 39 -16.90 -2.20 19.53
C ARG A 39 -15.69 -2.90 20.14
N ILE A 40 -15.21 -3.98 19.52
CA ILE A 40 -14.03 -4.70 19.99
C ILE A 40 -12.77 -3.86 19.73
N HIS A 41 -12.66 -3.26 18.55
CA HIS A 41 -11.56 -2.39 18.19
C HIS A 41 -11.47 -1.16 19.12
N GLU A 42 -12.58 -0.47 19.37
CA GLU A 42 -12.67 0.68 20.30
C GLU A 42 -12.30 0.27 21.73
N ALA A 43 -12.63 -0.95 22.14
CA ALA A 43 -12.21 -1.50 23.41
C ALA A 43 -10.73 -1.96 23.42
N GLY A 44 -9.98 -1.80 22.32
CA GLY A 44 -8.58 -2.19 22.16
C GLY A 44 -8.37 -3.72 22.09
N GLY A 45 -9.36 -4.46 21.61
CA GLY A 45 -9.25 -5.89 21.32
C GLY A 45 -8.75 -6.15 19.91
N ARG A 46 -8.28 -7.38 19.66
CA ARG A 46 -7.92 -7.87 18.33
C ARG A 46 -9.02 -8.73 17.77
N THR A 47 -9.23 -8.65 16.46
CA THR A 47 -10.34 -9.30 15.78
C THR A 47 -9.88 -10.22 14.66
N THR A 48 -10.63 -11.29 14.45
CA THR A 48 -10.54 -12.13 13.25
C THR A 48 -11.92 -12.37 12.65
N LEU A 49 -11.98 -12.70 11.36
CA LEU A 49 -13.26 -12.90 10.68
C LEU A 49 -13.14 -13.78 9.44
N GLY A 50 -14.04 -14.74 9.30
CA GLY A 50 -14.27 -15.50 8.07
C GLY A 50 -15.05 -14.68 7.07
N VAL A 51 -14.36 -13.80 6.28
CA VAL A 51 -14.98 -12.77 5.42
C VAL A 51 -15.93 -13.38 4.39
N SER A 52 -15.58 -14.50 3.77
CA SER A 52 -16.34 -15.08 2.66
C SER A 52 -17.70 -15.68 3.04
N ASN A 53 -17.98 -15.84 4.34
CA ASN A 53 -19.26 -16.36 4.81
C ASN A 53 -20.42 -15.39 4.50
N VAL A 54 -20.17 -14.08 4.47
CA VAL A 54 -21.20 -13.05 4.22
C VAL A 54 -22.03 -13.31 2.97
N SER A 55 -21.42 -13.84 1.91
CA SER A 55 -22.04 -14.04 0.61
C SER A 55 -22.51 -15.46 0.32
N PHE A 56 -22.52 -16.34 1.34
CA PHE A 56 -22.91 -17.73 1.11
C PHE A 56 -24.31 -17.84 0.50
N GLY A 57 -24.46 -18.69 -0.52
CA GLY A 57 -25.71 -18.87 -1.24
C GLY A 57 -26.02 -17.81 -2.30
N LEU A 58 -25.18 -16.78 -2.50
CA LEU A 58 -25.39 -15.73 -3.50
C LEU A 58 -24.52 -15.94 -4.75
N PRO A 59 -24.94 -15.44 -5.93
CA PRO A 59 -24.10 -15.42 -7.12
C PRO A 59 -23.02 -14.33 -7.02
N ALA A 60 -21.96 -14.44 -7.85
CA ALA A 60 -20.88 -13.45 -7.96
C ALA A 60 -20.28 -13.05 -6.59
N ARG A 61 -20.06 -14.03 -5.74
CA ARG A 61 -19.66 -13.89 -4.33
C ARG A 61 -18.44 -12.98 -4.10
N GLU A 62 -17.47 -12.99 -5.02
CA GLU A 62 -16.26 -12.15 -4.90
C GLU A 62 -16.57 -10.66 -4.83
N LYS A 63 -17.62 -10.18 -5.53
CA LYS A 63 -18.04 -8.77 -5.48
C LYS A 63 -18.51 -8.37 -4.09
N ILE A 64 -19.27 -9.24 -3.44
CA ILE A 64 -19.77 -9.00 -2.09
C ILE A 64 -18.63 -9.16 -1.07
N ASN A 65 -17.82 -10.21 -1.22
CA ASN A 65 -16.72 -10.49 -0.31
C ASN A 65 -15.67 -9.35 -0.31
N SER A 66 -15.28 -8.84 -1.48
CA SER A 66 -14.32 -7.75 -1.58
C SER A 66 -14.86 -6.43 -1.00
N ALA A 67 -16.12 -6.10 -1.27
CA ALA A 67 -16.78 -4.94 -0.66
C ALA A 67 -16.87 -5.09 0.87
N PHE A 68 -17.30 -6.26 1.36
CA PHE A 68 -17.40 -6.52 2.79
C PHE A 68 -16.03 -6.52 3.49
N LEU A 69 -14.99 -7.04 2.85
CA LEU A 69 -13.61 -6.96 3.36
C LEU A 69 -13.20 -5.51 3.61
N THR A 70 -13.42 -4.61 2.65
CA THR A 70 -13.10 -3.19 2.79
C THR A 70 -13.83 -2.57 3.98
N LEU A 71 -15.13 -2.86 4.14
CA LEU A 71 -15.94 -2.37 5.26
C LEU A 71 -15.47 -2.95 6.61
N ALA A 72 -15.08 -4.23 6.64
CA ALA A 72 -14.61 -4.89 7.84
C ALA A 72 -13.24 -4.35 8.28
N LEU A 73 -12.32 -4.10 7.34
CA LEU A 73 -11.02 -3.47 7.62
C LEU A 73 -11.20 -2.06 8.20
N GLU A 74 -12.13 -1.27 7.64
CA GLU A 74 -12.48 0.06 8.16
C GLU A 74 -13.16 0.00 9.53
N ALA A 75 -13.88 -1.09 9.81
CA ALA A 75 -14.47 -1.34 11.12
C ALA A 75 -13.47 -1.84 12.17
N GLY A 76 -12.20 -2.03 11.82
CA GLY A 76 -11.15 -2.45 12.73
C GLY A 76 -10.86 -3.96 12.73
N LEU A 77 -11.06 -4.64 11.58
CA LEU A 77 -10.63 -6.03 11.43
C LEU A 77 -9.10 -6.13 11.36
N ASP A 78 -8.50 -6.94 12.25
CA ASP A 78 -7.06 -7.18 12.29
C ASP A 78 -6.63 -8.36 11.42
N CYS A 79 -7.42 -9.43 11.38
CA CYS A 79 -7.08 -10.66 10.67
C CYS A 79 -8.26 -11.18 9.85
N ALA A 80 -8.10 -11.22 8.53
CA ALA A 80 -9.11 -11.76 7.60
C ALA A 80 -8.79 -13.21 7.24
N ILE A 81 -9.73 -14.12 7.52
CA ILE A 81 -9.69 -15.50 6.99
C ILE A 81 -10.35 -15.46 5.62
N MET A 82 -9.53 -15.52 4.55
CA MET A 82 -9.98 -15.41 3.17
C MET A 82 -9.05 -16.15 2.22
N ASN A 83 -9.41 -16.24 0.94
CA ASN A 83 -8.51 -16.76 -0.08
C ASN A 83 -7.52 -15.66 -0.53
N PRO A 84 -6.23 -15.74 -0.19
CA PRO A 84 -5.23 -14.76 -0.60
C PRO A 84 -4.87 -14.83 -2.11
N LEU A 85 -5.32 -15.88 -2.81
CA LEU A 85 -5.12 -16.03 -4.25
C LEU A 85 -6.28 -15.41 -5.07
N SER A 86 -7.33 -14.88 -4.42
CA SER A 86 -8.40 -14.17 -5.12
C SER A 86 -7.94 -12.75 -5.49
N PRO A 87 -7.82 -12.43 -6.80
CA PRO A 87 -7.43 -11.08 -7.22
C PRO A 87 -8.37 -10.01 -6.68
N ALA A 88 -9.69 -10.26 -6.69
CA ALA A 88 -10.68 -9.30 -6.20
C ALA A 88 -10.52 -8.97 -4.71
N MET A 89 -10.18 -9.98 -3.89
CA MET A 89 -9.95 -9.76 -2.46
C MET A 89 -8.66 -8.99 -2.21
N MET A 90 -7.58 -9.33 -2.93
CA MET A 90 -6.29 -8.66 -2.76
C MET A 90 -6.32 -7.22 -3.30
N SER A 91 -6.99 -6.97 -4.44
CA SER A 91 -7.21 -5.60 -4.95
C SER A 91 -8.01 -4.75 -3.97
N ALA A 92 -9.07 -5.30 -3.34
CA ALA A 92 -9.84 -4.59 -2.34
C ALA A 92 -9.01 -4.23 -1.11
N TRP A 93 -8.15 -5.15 -0.65
CA TRP A 93 -7.24 -4.89 0.46
C TRP A 93 -6.23 -3.78 0.14
N ARG A 94 -5.59 -3.84 -1.05
CA ARG A 94 -4.64 -2.81 -1.48
C ARG A 94 -5.30 -1.44 -1.64
N ALA A 95 -6.49 -1.40 -2.24
CA ALA A 95 -7.26 -0.16 -2.36
C ALA A 95 -7.57 0.45 -0.99
N TRP A 96 -7.98 -0.38 -0.02
CA TRP A 96 -8.19 0.08 1.35
C TRP A 96 -6.88 0.57 2.00
N ALA A 97 -5.75 -0.11 1.78
CA ALA A 97 -4.45 0.31 2.31
C ALA A 97 -4.03 1.71 1.81
N VAL A 98 -4.30 2.02 0.54
CA VAL A 98 -4.11 3.38 -0.03
C VAL A 98 -5.04 4.38 0.66
N LEU A 99 -6.35 4.08 0.74
CA LEU A 99 -7.36 4.99 1.28
C LEU A 99 -7.16 5.26 2.79
N SER A 100 -6.62 4.29 3.52
CA SER A 100 -6.30 4.41 4.95
C SER A 100 -4.89 4.93 5.24
N ALA A 101 -4.17 5.41 4.20
CA ALA A 101 -2.78 5.91 4.26
C ALA A 101 -1.75 4.89 4.78
N ARG A 102 -2.05 3.59 4.74
CA ARG A 102 -1.11 2.50 5.07
C ARG A 102 -0.12 2.25 3.94
N ASP A 103 -0.55 2.45 2.69
CA ASP A 103 0.30 2.54 1.50
C ASP A 103 0.36 4.01 1.05
N ALA A 104 1.10 4.83 1.80
CA ALA A 104 1.12 6.30 1.66
C ALA A 104 1.64 6.79 0.29
N ARG A 105 2.44 5.99 -0.40
CA ARG A 105 3.00 6.29 -1.73
C ARG A 105 2.36 5.49 -2.84
N CYS A 106 1.34 4.70 -2.54
CA CYS A 106 0.67 3.77 -3.45
C CYS A 106 1.65 2.76 -4.12
N GLU A 107 2.77 2.45 -3.46
CA GLU A 107 3.82 1.61 -4.05
C GLU A 107 3.34 0.18 -4.24
N ASP A 108 2.74 -0.43 -3.22
CA ASP A 108 2.21 -1.79 -3.30
C ASP A 108 1.01 -1.87 -4.25
N TYR A 109 0.12 -0.87 -4.21
CA TYR A 109 -1.02 -0.79 -5.12
C TYR A 109 -0.55 -0.71 -6.58
N ILE A 110 0.36 0.20 -6.91
CA ILE A 110 0.89 0.37 -8.27
C ILE A 110 1.61 -0.90 -8.75
N ALA A 111 2.42 -1.51 -7.90
CA ALA A 111 3.19 -2.71 -8.25
C ALA A 111 2.31 -3.91 -8.65
N HIS A 112 1.09 -4.01 -8.11
CA HIS A 112 0.22 -5.16 -8.32
C HIS A 112 -1.00 -4.89 -9.22
N GLU A 113 -1.44 -3.63 -9.31
CA GLU A 113 -2.66 -3.27 -10.04
C GLU A 113 -2.35 -2.55 -11.38
N SER A 114 -1.08 -2.13 -11.60
CA SER A 114 -0.67 -1.59 -12.90
C SER A 114 -0.38 -2.71 -13.90
N ASN A 115 -0.62 -2.44 -15.18
CA ASN A 115 -0.22 -3.33 -16.28
C ASN A 115 1.29 -3.23 -16.62
N THR A 116 2.04 -2.43 -15.86
CA THR A 116 3.50 -2.30 -16.00
C THR A 116 4.20 -3.34 -15.14
N GLU A 117 5.23 -4.00 -15.68
CA GLU A 117 6.04 -4.92 -14.86
C GLU A 117 6.57 -4.19 -13.61
N PRO A 118 6.42 -4.78 -12.42
CA PRO A 118 6.93 -4.19 -11.21
C PRO A 118 8.44 -3.97 -11.34
N ALA A 119 8.89 -2.74 -11.11
CA ALA A 119 10.31 -2.43 -11.07
C ALA A 119 10.98 -3.29 -9.99
N LYS A 120 11.92 -4.17 -10.41
CA LYS A 120 12.69 -4.97 -9.46
C LYS A 120 13.38 -4.03 -8.45
N PRO A 121 13.40 -4.34 -7.15
CA PRO A 121 14.13 -3.55 -6.19
C PRO A 121 15.61 -3.51 -6.60
N VAL A 122 16.06 -2.32 -7.00
CA VAL A 122 17.46 -2.10 -7.39
C VAL A 122 18.18 -1.52 -6.18
N ALA A 123 19.29 -2.14 -5.80
CA ALA A 123 20.16 -1.57 -4.79
C ALA A 123 20.57 -0.14 -5.19
N ALA A 124 20.33 0.83 -4.32
CA ALA A 124 20.58 2.25 -4.58
C ALA A 124 22.08 2.59 -4.74
N ALA A 125 22.98 1.72 -4.32
CA ALA A 125 24.42 1.93 -4.37
C ALA A 125 24.94 1.82 -5.82
N GLY A 126 25.60 2.89 -6.30
CA GLY A 126 26.28 2.91 -7.60
C GLY A 126 25.39 3.18 -8.82
N LEU A 127 24.15 3.63 -8.62
CA LEU A 127 23.29 4.06 -9.71
C LEU A 127 23.74 5.44 -10.22
N PRO A 128 23.73 5.68 -11.56
CA PRO A 128 23.90 7.02 -12.13
C PRO A 128 22.83 8.00 -11.59
N LEU A 129 23.17 9.29 -11.55
CA LEU A 129 22.27 10.33 -11.02
C LEU A 129 20.90 10.34 -11.69
N GLY A 130 20.86 10.25 -13.02
CA GLY A 130 19.62 10.17 -13.79
C GLY A 130 18.74 8.99 -13.35
N ALA A 131 19.32 7.81 -13.16
CA ALA A 131 18.59 6.62 -12.70
C ALA A 131 18.09 6.77 -11.26
N CYS A 132 18.81 7.47 -10.38
CA CYS A 132 18.35 7.80 -9.03
C CYS A 132 17.10 8.70 -9.07
N ILE A 133 17.09 9.68 -9.99
CA ILE A 133 15.97 10.60 -10.18
C ILE A 133 14.76 9.86 -10.75
N GLU A 134 14.92 9.09 -11.81
CA GLU A 134 13.83 8.30 -12.43
C GLU A 134 13.15 7.35 -11.44
N LYS A 135 13.92 6.80 -10.48
CA LYS A 135 13.42 5.91 -9.44
C LYS A 135 12.95 6.63 -8.17
N GLY A 136 13.03 7.95 -8.12
CA GLY A 136 12.62 8.74 -6.96
C GLY A 136 13.47 8.54 -5.70
N LEU A 137 14.75 8.18 -5.85
CA LEU A 137 15.68 7.88 -4.75
C LEU A 137 16.40 9.16 -4.28
N ALA A 138 15.70 10.02 -3.53
CA ALA A 138 16.18 11.36 -3.17
C ALA A 138 17.54 11.38 -2.46
N GLN A 139 17.79 10.47 -1.50
CA GLN A 139 19.05 10.41 -0.78
C GLN A 139 20.21 9.95 -1.68
N ALA A 140 19.96 8.96 -2.54
CA ALA A 140 20.94 8.47 -3.50
C ALA A 140 21.27 9.52 -4.57
N ALA A 141 20.24 10.24 -5.04
CA ALA A 141 20.40 11.33 -6.01
C ALA A 141 21.26 12.48 -5.44
N ALA A 142 21.02 12.91 -4.21
CA ALA A 142 21.83 13.92 -3.54
C ALA A 142 23.29 13.45 -3.34
N ALA A 143 23.48 12.21 -2.89
CA ALA A 143 24.83 11.64 -2.69
C ALA A 143 25.61 11.55 -4.01
N GLU A 144 24.96 11.11 -5.09
CA GLU A 144 25.60 10.98 -6.38
C GLU A 144 25.89 12.35 -7.04
N ALA A 145 24.98 13.32 -6.91
CA ALA A 145 25.21 14.70 -7.34
C ALA A 145 26.44 15.30 -6.62
N LYS A 146 26.51 15.13 -5.30
CA LYS A 146 27.66 15.56 -4.50
C LYS A 146 28.97 14.92 -4.98
N ARG A 147 28.96 13.60 -5.20
CA ARG A 147 30.12 12.87 -5.71
C ARG A 147 30.61 13.39 -7.06
N LEU A 148 29.69 13.72 -7.98
CA LEU A 148 30.01 14.26 -9.30
C LEU A 148 30.66 15.64 -9.18
N ILE A 149 30.13 16.55 -8.37
CA ILE A 149 30.63 17.91 -8.18
C ILE A 149 32.00 17.87 -7.47
N GLU A 150 32.15 17.08 -6.40
CA GLU A 150 33.44 16.89 -5.71
C GLU A 150 34.50 16.25 -6.61
N GLY A 151 34.06 15.46 -7.60
CA GLY A 151 34.90 14.89 -8.66
C GLY A 151 35.30 15.88 -9.76
N GLY A 152 34.88 17.16 -9.67
CA GLY A 152 35.25 18.22 -10.60
C GLY A 152 34.30 18.41 -11.77
N ALA A 153 33.10 17.81 -11.75
CA ALA A 153 32.08 18.05 -12.76
C ALA A 153 31.48 19.46 -12.59
N GLU A 154 31.30 20.18 -13.70
CA GLU A 154 30.67 21.50 -13.69
C GLU A 154 29.16 21.36 -13.36
N PRO A 155 28.62 22.08 -12.36
CA PRO A 155 27.22 21.94 -11.93
C PRO A 155 26.21 22.07 -13.07
N LEU A 156 26.39 23.03 -13.97
CA LEU A 156 25.51 23.21 -15.14
C LEU A 156 25.57 22.02 -16.11
N GLU A 157 26.72 21.39 -16.23
CA GLU A 157 26.86 20.20 -17.07
C GLU A 157 26.15 19.00 -16.48
N VAL A 158 26.20 18.82 -15.14
CA VAL A 158 25.46 17.77 -14.42
C VAL A 158 23.96 17.97 -14.59
N ILE A 159 23.46 19.20 -14.44
CA ILE A 159 22.05 19.51 -14.67
C ILE A 159 21.63 19.16 -16.10
N ASN A 160 22.35 19.59 -17.10
CA ASN A 160 21.98 19.40 -18.50
C ASN A 160 22.11 17.95 -18.97
N ARG A 161 23.05 17.18 -18.44
CA ARG A 161 23.29 15.80 -18.89
C ARG A 161 22.56 14.74 -18.08
N GLU A 162 22.28 15.02 -16.81
CA GLU A 162 21.70 14.02 -15.90
C GLU A 162 20.27 14.40 -15.44
N LEU A 163 20.06 15.62 -14.90
CA LEU A 163 18.78 16.00 -14.32
C LEU A 163 17.69 16.21 -15.37
N ILE A 164 17.96 17.05 -16.37
CA ILE A 164 16.97 17.41 -17.40
C ILE A 164 16.52 16.16 -18.18
N PRO A 165 17.42 15.31 -18.69
CA PRO A 165 16.98 14.10 -19.41
C PRO A 165 16.20 13.12 -18.56
N ALA A 166 16.56 12.96 -17.26
CA ALA A 166 15.83 12.10 -16.34
C ALA A 166 14.40 12.61 -16.09
N LEU A 167 14.25 13.92 -15.85
CA LEU A 167 12.93 14.53 -15.66
C LEU A 167 12.07 14.49 -16.93
N ASP A 168 12.67 14.65 -18.11
CA ASP A 168 11.97 14.51 -19.40
C ASP A 168 11.50 13.06 -19.63
N SER A 169 12.34 12.07 -19.29
CA SER A 169 11.98 10.64 -19.31
C SER A 169 10.78 10.34 -18.42
N VAL A 170 10.81 10.84 -17.18
CA VAL A 170 9.72 10.69 -16.20
C VAL A 170 8.44 11.37 -16.70
N GLY A 171 8.53 12.59 -17.25
CA GLY A 171 7.39 13.31 -17.83
C GLY A 171 6.73 12.54 -18.97
N LYS A 172 7.53 12.03 -19.91
CA LYS A 172 7.06 11.18 -21.01
C LYS A 172 6.40 9.90 -20.52
N GLY A 173 6.97 9.25 -19.49
CA GLY A 173 6.37 8.07 -18.86
C GLY A 173 5.01 8.36 -18.23
N PHE A 174 4.86 9.52 -17.59
CA PHE A 174 3.59 9.96 -17.03
C PHE A 174 2.55 10.28 -18.12
N GLU A 175 2.93 11.00 -19.19
CA GLU A 175 2.06 11.28 -20.34
C GLU A 175 1.62 10.00 -21.07
N ALA A 176 2.51 9.01 -21.16
CA ALA A 176 2.23 7.71 -21.75
C ALA A 176 1.41 6.76 -20.83
N GLY A 177 1.14 7.14 -19.58
CA GLY A 177 0.42 6.32 -18.61
C GLY A 177 1.22 5.10 -18.11
N THR A 178 2.54 5.09 -18.27
CA THR A 178 3.45 4.06 -17.76
C THR A 178 4.05 4.42 -16.40
N LEU A 179 3.92 5.68 -15.99
CA LEU A 179 4.24 6.19 -14.66
C LEU A 179 3.01 6.87 -14.06
N TYR A 180 2.88 6.80 -12.75
CA TYR A 180 1.75 7.35 -12.01
C TYR A 180 2.18 8.58 -11.19
N LEU A 181 1.21 9.40 -10.80
CA LEU A 181 1.47 10.65 -10.07
C LEU A 181 2.38 10.50 -8.83
N PRO A 182 2.23 9.50 -7.97
CA PRO A 182 3.14 9.32 -6.83
C PRO A 182 4.60 9.14 -7.26
N GLN A 183 4.85 8.38 -8.34
CA GLN A 183 6.19 8.15 -8.88
C GLN A 183 6.77 9.45 -9.48
N LEU A 184 5.96 10.23 -10.21
CA LEU A 184 6.35 11.55 -10.71
C LEU A 184 6.78 12.49 -9.58
N LEU A 185 6.01 12.53 -8.49
CA LEU A 185 6.33 13.35 -7.31
C LEU A 185 7.62 12.90 -6.64
N MET A 186 7.84 11.59 -6.49
CA MET A 186 9.09 11.05 -5.93
C MET A 186 10.30 11.41 -6.80
N SER A 187 10.17 11.36 -8.12
CA SER A 187 11.24 11.77 -9.04
C SER A 187 11.54 13.26 -8.94
N ALA A 188 10.51 14.10 -8.81
CA ALA A 188 10.68 15.54 -8.59
C ALA A 188 11.38 15.85 -7.26
N GLU A 189 11.04 15.13 -6.18
CA GLU A 189 11.74 15.24 -4.89
C GLU A 189 13.21 14.81 -4.99
N ALA A 190 13.51 13.73 -5.74
CA ALA A 190 14.87 13.27 -5.96
C ALA A 190 15.69 14.29 -6.76
N ALA A 191 15.12 14.88 -7.82
CA ALA A 191 15.76 15.93 -8.59
C ALA A 191 16.01 17.20 -7.74
N LYS A 192 15.04 17.60 -6.90
CA LYS A 192 15.19 18.70 -5.95
C LYS A 192 16.32 18.46 -4.94
N ALA A 193 16.43 17.24 -4.42
CA ALA A 193 17.49 16.86 -3.49
C ALA A 193 18.89 16.90 -4.15
N ALA A 194 18.99 16.48 -5.40
CA ALA A 194 20.23 16.56 -6.18
C ALA A 194 20.60 18.02 -6.52
N PHE A 195 19.61 18.86 -6.79
CA PHE A 195 19.82 20.29 -7.15
C PHE A 195 20.25 21.14 -5.94
N ALA A 196 19.96 20.69 -4.73
CA ALA A 196 20.27 21.41 -3.48
C ALA A 196 21.74 21.21 -3.00
N VAL A 197 22.53 20.39 -3.71
CA VAL A 197 23.96 20.14 -3.43
C VAL A 197 24.84 21.19 -4.08
#